data_3a793c3fedda30123960a32caa071ccf
#
_entry.id   3a793c3fedda30123960a32caa071ccf
#
_cell.length_a   1.000
_cell.length_b   1.000
_cell.length_c   1.000
_cell.angle_alpha   90.00
_cell.angle_beta   90.00
_cell.angle_gamma   90.00
#
_symmetry.space_group_name_H-M   'P 1'
#
loop_
_entity.id
_entity.type
_entity.pdbx_description
1 polymer ?
#
loop_
_entity_poly.entity_id
_entity_poly.type
_entity_poly.pdbx_seq_one_letter_code
_entity_poly.pdbx_strand_id
1 'polypeptide(L)'
;MFKNLGKIEYKTESQKVKIDLNQIDEGVNFTDEFIVFKKNDKLSIYDRICDHNSGKLISKNGKTFCPMHNWEFEPKTGTYKNGLVKKKKEYEIENNKILVSNKNFQPEIKSVDKSIDIKVRYINHAFLIIESDNFNFATDPWALGPAFNTGWWLKHKTIANWKEELNSCDFIYISHNHPDHCHELTLSYVDKKIPLVVPNFITNSTGLLLQDLGFSNIHNLNFENQYQLKNTELIFTIFKSGDLRDDSGFYFSAGNFKGLLTVDANNLNFLKLPSVDLFASSFAGGAHGYPLNCENYELKDRVKMLDNDRKFIRKTKYKYLEKIKPKFFLPYAGFFKEVLKRDEVYIKYNKKNIVKDYTNFCKKLD
;
A
#
# COMPACT_ATOMS: atom_id res chain seq x y z
N MET A 1 -17.16 -19.41 10.70
CA MET A 1 -16.50 -19.30 9.41
C MET A 1 -15.01 -19.01 9.61
N PHE A 2 -14.60 -17.92 10.25
CA PHE A 2 -13.19 -17.60 10.50
C PHE A 2 -12.77 -17.95 11.93
N LYS A 3 -11.58 -18.59 12.06
CA LYS A 3 -10.94 -18.87 13.35
C LYS A 3 -9.89 -17.78 13.58
N ASN A 4 -10.03 -17.03 14.67
CA ASN A 4 -9.00 -16.06 15.06
C ASN A 4 -7.79 -16.81 15.65
N LEU A 5 -6.61 -16.58 15.10
CA LEU A 5 -5.35 -17.22 15.48
C LEU A 5 -4.47 -16.31 16.36
N GLY A 6 -4.97 -15.14 16.72
CA GLY A 6 -4.26 -14.15 17.51
C GLY A 6 -3.58 -13.06 16.65
N LYS A 7 -2.94 -12.14 17.33
CA LYS A 7 -2.25 -11.00 16.72
C LYS A 7 -0.92 -11.44 16.12
N ILE A 8 -0.48 -10.75 15.06
CA ILE A 8 0.86 -10.93 14.50
C ILE A 8 1.90 -10.53 15.54
N GLU A 9 2.89 -11.38 15.76
CA GLU A 9 4.09 -11.06 16.49
C GLU A 9 5.18 -10.59 15.55
N TYR A 10 6.06 -9.72 16.01
CA TYR A 10 7.14 -9.18 15.20
C TYR A 10 8.48 -9.55 15.81
N LYS A 11 9.25 -10.37 15.10
CA LYS A 11 10.66 -10.57 15.44
C LYS A 11 11.46 -9.33 15.08
N THR A 12 12.25 -8.85 16.02
CA THR A 12 13.20 -7.79 15.77
C THR A 12 14.52 -8.40 15.30
N GLU A 13 14.86 -8.20 14.04
CA GLU A 13 16.19 -8.52 13.53
C GLU A 13 17.05 -7.26 13.58
N SER A 14 18.13 -7.32 14.35
CA SER A 14 19.13 -6.25 14.35
C SER A 14 20.09 -6.48 13.19
N GLN A 15 19.97 -5.67 12.16
CA GLN A 15 20.94 -5.64 11.07
C GLN A 15 21.88 -4.45 11.29
N LYS A 16 23.20 -4.69 11.32
CA LYS A 16 24.19 -3.62 11.36
C LYS A 16 24.49 -3.16 9.92
N VAL A 17 24.08 -1.94 9.59
CA VAL A 17 24.44 -1.30 8.31
C VAL A 17 25.81 -0.65 8.47
N LYS A 18 26.72 -0.92 7.53
CA LYS A 18 28.09 -0.42 7.55
C LYS A 18 28.19 0.87 6.72
N ILE A 19 28.72 1.94 7.34
CA ILE A 19 29.02 3.20 6.67
C ILE A 19 30.52 3.44 6.81
N ASP A 20 31.23 3.75 5.75
CA ASP A 20 32.65 4.07 5.80
C ASP A 20 32.85 5.45 6.44
N LEU A 21 33.57 5.51 7.56
CA LEU A 21 33.80 6.76 8.28
C LEU A 21 34.63 7.77 7.46
N ASN A 22 35.47 7.31 6.54
CA ASN A 22 36.23 8.17 5.64
C ASN A 22 35.38 8.93 4.62
N GLN A 23 34.14 8.46 4.37
CA GLN A 23 33.19 9.09 3.47
C GLN A 23 32.25 10.08 4.19
N ILE A 24 32.49 10.31 5.50
CA ILE A 24 31.65 11.21 6.33
C ILE A 24 32.45 12.46 6.65
N ASP A 25 32.10 13.53 5.95
CA ASP A 25 32.68 14.87 6.14
C ASP A 25 32.09 15.58 7.36
N GLU A 26 32.74 16.65 7.82
CA GLU A 26 32.18 17.52 8.85
C GLU A 26 30.86 18.16 8.38
N GLY A 27 29.84 18.15 9.23
CA GLY A 27 28.51 18.62 8.88
C GLY A 27 27.50 17.51 8.55
N VAL A 28 26.58 17.77 7.62
CA VAL A 28 25.45 16.89 7.28
C VAL A 28 25.78 16.02 6.08
N ASN A 29 25.78 14.72 6.27
CA ASN A 29 26.03 13.71 5.25
C ASN A 29 24.77 12.88 5.00
N PHE A 30 24.57 12.43 3.75
CA PHE A 30 23.46 11.58 3.35
C PHE A 30 23.99 10.27 2.78
N THR A 31 23.61 9.17 3.39
CA THR A 31 23.73 7.83 2.80
C THR A 31 22.37 7.39 2.23
N ASP A 32 22.28 6.20 1.68
CA ASP A 32 21.00 5.68 1.16
C ASP A 32 19.93 5.58 2.25
N GLU A 33 20.31 5.16 3.46
CA GLU A 33 19.37 4.90 4.55
C GLU A 33 19.42 5.92 5.68
N PHE A 34 20.54 6.66 5.84
CA PHE A 34 20.77 7.51 7.01
C PHE A 34 21.16 8.94 6.66
N ILE A 35 20.89 9.83 7.60
CA ILE A 35 21.45 11.16 7.70
C ILE A 35 22.46 11.11 8.84
N VAL A 36 23.73 11.45 8.56
CA VAL A 36 24.81 11.47 9.53
C VAL A 36 25.23 12.95 9.72
N PHE A 37 25.05 13.48 10.91
CA PHE A 37 25.61 14.76 11.30
C PHE A 37 26.88 14.55 12.11
N LYS A 38 28.01 15.04 11.61
CA LYS A 38 29.33 14.98 12.26
C LYS A 38 29.72 16.35 12.76
N LYS A 39 30.19 16.43 14.00
CA LYS A 39 30.76 17.64 14.59
C LYS A 39 31.82 17.26 15.62
N ASN A 40 33.09 17.65 15.38
CA ASN A 40 34.22 17.39 16.28
C ASN A 40 34.24 15.90 16.72
N ASP A 41 34.27 14.98 15.78
CA ASP A 41 34.25 13.53 15.97
C ASP A 41 33.00 12.93 16.65
N LYS A 42 32.04 13.77 17.01
CA LYS A 42 30.73 13.31 17.50
C LYS A 42 29.77 13.13 16.36
N LEU A 43 29.10 11.96 16.33
CA LEU A 43 28.12 11.64 15.31
C LEU A 43 26.70 11.68 15.89
N SER A 44 25.78 12.20 15.12
CA SER A 44 24.33 12.03 15.33
C SER A 44 23.75 11.38 14.08
N ILE A 45 23.17 10.20 14.21
CA ILE A 45 22.69 9.40 13.09
C ILE A 45 21.17 9.26 13.17
N TYR A 46 20.51 9.51 12.07
CA TYR A 46 19.05 9.41 11.94
C TYR A 46 18.71 8.60 10.67
N ASP A 47 17.62 7.83 10.71
CA ASP A 47 17.13 7.26 9.45
C ASP A 47 16.53 8.36 8.55
N ARG A 48 16.43 8.07 7.27
CA ARG A 48 15.87 9.01 6.29
C ARG A 48 14.35 8.91 6.18
N ILE A 49 13.69 8.20 7.09
CA ILE A 49 12.23 8.05 7.10
C ILE A 49 11.64 9.21 7.87
N CYS A 50 10.75 9.99 7.26
CA CYS A 50 10.04 11.08 7.91
C CYS A 50 9.03 10.53 8.93
N ASP A 51 9.08 11.04 10.17
CA ASP A 51 8.21 10.56 11.27
C ASP A 51 6.73 10.94 11.08
N HIS A 52 6.41 11.83 10.14
CA HIS A 52 5.03 12.18 9.81
C HIS A 52 4.32 11.07 9.02
N ASN A 53 4.85 10.73 7.84
CA ASN A 53 4.19 9.78 6.93
C ASN A 53 5.20 8.98 6.09
N SER A 54 6.27 8.52 6.70
CA SER A 54 7.29 7.62 6.16
C SER A 54 7.94 8.04 4.83
N GLY A 55 7.81 9.31 4.41
CA GLY A 55 8.50 9.84 3.24
C GLY A 55 10.01 9.89 3.46
N LYS A 56 10.80 9.78 2.39
CA LYS A 56 12.26 9.84 2.47
C LYS A 56 12.72 11.30 2.62
N LEU A 57 13.40 11.63 3.73
CA LEU A 57 14.06 12.92 3.91
C LEU A 57 15.16 13.10 2.85
N ILE A 58 15.16 14.27 2.21
CA ILE A 58 16.13 14.63 1.17
C ILE A 58 16.81 15.97 1.52
N SER A 59 17.99 16.21 0.93
CA SER A 59 18.65 17.50 0.97
C SER A 59 18.41 18.26 -0.33
N LYS A 60 18.05 19.55 -0.21
CA LYS A 60 17.96 20.47 -1.34
C LYS A 60 18.18 21.89 -0.84
N ASN A 61 19.05 22.64 -1.50
CA ASN A 61 19.39 24.04 -1.14
C ASN A 61 19.81 24.20 0.34
N GLY A 62 20.64 23.30 0.85
CA GLY A 62 21.12 23.31 2.23
C GLY A 62 20.10 22.93 3.30
N LYS A 63 18.87 22.59 2.93
CA LYS A 63 17.82 22.19 3.85
C LYS A 63 17.54 20.69 3.74
N THR A 64 17.27 20.05 4.88
CA THR A 64 16.77 18.67 4.94
C THR A 64 15.26 18.70 5.15
N PHE A 65 14.50 18.03 4.29
CA PHE A 65 13.04 18.02 4.40
C PHE A 65 12.42 16.76 3.74
N CYS A 66 11.17 16.50 4.12
CA CYS A 66 10.35 15.49 3.45
C CYS A 66 9.62 16.13 2.26
N PRO A 67 9.81 15.66 1.02
CA PRO A 67 9.16 16.27 -0.14
C PRO A 67 7.66 16.02 -0.23
N MET A 68 7.10 15.15 0.63
CA MET A 68 5.67 14.86 0.65
C MET A 68 4.85 16.03 1.22
N HIS A 69 5.26 16.54 2.40
CA HIS A 69 4.52 17.58 3.12
C HIS A 69 5.42 18.72 3.58
N ASN A 70 6.63 18.83 3.02
CA ASN A 70 7.62 19.85 3.33
C ASN A 70 8.01 19.96 4.83
N TRP A 71 7.93 18.84 5.57
CA TRP A 71 8.42 18.80 6.93
C TRP A 71 9.94 18.99 6.94
N GLU A 72 10.39 20.15 7.37
CA GLU A 72 11.82 20.45 7.48
C GLU A 72 12.37 19.80 8.77
N PHE A 73 13.49 19.11 8.62
CA PHE A 73 14.24 18.44 9.67
C PHE A 73 15.61 19.09 9.81
N GLU A 74 16.02 19.42 11.04
CA GLU A 74 17.33 19.97 11.34
C GLU A 74 18.23 18.85 11.91
N PRO A 75 19.16 18.28 11.13
CA PRO A 75 20.00 17.16 11.58
C PRO A 75 20.93 17.53 12.75
N LYS A 76 21.31 18.80 12.88
CA LYS A 76 22.16 19.28 13.97
C LYS A 76 21.49 19.15 15.33
N THR A 77 20.22 19.47 15.42
CA THR A 77 19.43 19.41 16.67
C THR A 77 18.65 18.11 16.78
N GLY A 78 18.36 17.45 15.66
CA GLY A 78 17.51 16.27 15.61
C GLY A 78 16.01 16.59 15.70
N THR A 79 15.62 17.81 15.35
CA THR A 79 14.24 18.29 15.49
C THR A 79 13.65 18.70 14.16
N TYR A 80 12.35 18.50 14.01
CA TYR A 80 11.57 19.08 12.93
C TYR A 80 11.17 20.54 13.30
N LYS A 81 10.89 21.37 12.29
CA LYS A 81 10.43 22.76 12.53
C LYS A 81 9.18 22.87 13.40
N ASN A 82 8.32 21.84 13.40
CA ASN A 82 7.12 21.77 14.25
C ASN A 82 7.40 21.32 15.69
N GLY A 83 8.67 21.16 16.07
CA GLY A 83 9.12 20.80 17.42
C GLY A 83 9.19 19.29 17.68
N LEU A 84 8.75 18.41 16.75
CA LEU A 84 8.90 16.97 16.92
C LEU A 84 10.39 16.59 16.90
N VAL A 85 10.80 15.74 17.85
CA VAL A 85 12.16 15.23 17.97
C VAL A 85 12.28 13.87 17.27
N LYS A 86 13.21 13.76 16.32
CA LYS A 86 13.53 12.50 15.66
C LYS A 86 14.49 11.67 16.50
N LYS A 87 14.17 10.39 16.69
CA LYS A 87 15.01 9.47 17.47
C LYS A 87 16.34 9.21 16.77
N LYS A 88 17.46 9.36 17.53
CA LYS A 88 18.78 8.98 17.05
C LYS A 88 18.92 7.46 16.97
N LYS A 89 19.70 7.01 16.00
CA LYS A 89 20.10 5.61 15.87
C LYS A 89 21.30 5.33 16.75
N GLU A 90 21.33 4.16 17.36
CA GLU A 90 22.48 3.63 18.05
C GLU A 90 23.51 3.16 17.03
N TYR A 91 24.78 3.39 17.30
CA TYR A 91 25.89 2.99 16.43
C TYR A 91 27.12 2.60 17.24
N GLU A 92 27.99 1.83 16.62
CA GLU A 92 29.32 1.48 17.10
C GLU A 92 30.33 1.85 16.00
N ILE A 93 31.59 2.10 16.37
CA ILE A 93 32.66 2.34 15.40
C ILE A 93 33.66 1.19 15.54
N GLU A 94 33.88 0.45 14.47
CA GLU A 94 34.84 -0.64 14.38
C GLU A 94 35.60 -0.56 13.05
N ASN A 95 36.93 -0.66 13.09
CA ASN A 95 37.77 -0.71 11.92
C ASN A 95 37.45 0.41 10.89
N ASN A 96 37.30 1.63 11.38
CA ASN A 96 36.97 2.82 10.57
C ASN A 96 35.62 2.74 9.83
N LYS A 97 34.67 1.93 10.36
CA LYS A 97 33.30 1.80 9.89
C LYS A 97 32.34 2.14 11.01
N ILE A 98 31.31 2.90 10.67
CA ILE A 98 30.17 3.15 11.55
C ILE A 98 29.21 2.00 11.34
N LEU A 99 28.92 1.24 12.39
CA LEU A 99 27.95 0.15 12.41
C LEU A 99 26.66 0.69 13.03
N VAL A 100 25.67 1.01 12.19
CA VAL A 100 24.39 1.55 12.64
C VAL A 100 23.40 0.40 12.85
N SER A 101 22.85 0.30 14.06
CA SER A 101 21.79 -0.67 14.34
C SER A 101 20.50 -0.28 13.62
N ASN A 102 20.11 -1.08 12.65
CA ASN A 102 18.82 -0.96 11.98
C ASN A 102 17.91 -2.09 12.45
N LYS A 103 16.77 -1.75 13.05
CA LYS A 103 15.80 -2.75 13.49
C LYS A 103 14.84 -3.02 12.34
N ASN A 104 14.93 -4.19 11.76
CA ASN A 104 13.89 -4.74 10.88
C ASN A 104 12.89 -5.50 11.74
N PHE A 105 11.61 -5.30 11.46
CA PHE A 105 10.53 -6.04 12.10
C PHE A 105 10.00 -7.06 11.10
N GLN A 106 10.29 -8.33 11.34
CA GLN A 106 9.75 -9.40 10.51
C GLN A 106 8.44 -9.89 11.13
N PRO A 107 7.30 -9.78 10.42
CA PRO A 107 6.04 -10.31 10.92
C PRO A 107 6.08 -11.84 10.93
N GLU A 108 5.76 -12.44 12.08
CA GLU A 108 5.54 -13.87 12.20
C GLU A 108 4.10 -14.19 11.82
N ILE A 109 3.88 -14.42 10.53
CA ILE A 109 2.57 -14.78 10.00
C ILE A 109 2.49 -16.28 9.84
N LYS A 110 1.46 -16.87 10.45
CA LYS A 110 1.20 -18.31 10.38
C LYS A 110 0.93 -18.72 8.94
N SER A 111 1.41 -19.90 8.59
CA SER A 111 1.12 -20.58 7.32
C SER A 111 1.01 -22.08 7.58
N VAL A 112 0.32 -22.78 6.72
CA VAL A 112 0.27 -24.24 6.69
C VAL A 112 1.39 -24.70 5.76
N ASP A 113 2.28 -25.57 6.22
CA ASP A 113 3.34 -26.13 5.37
C ASP A 113 2.76 -27.21 4.46
N LYS A 114 2.21 -26.79 3.33
CA LYS A 114 1.60 -27.63 2.31
C LYS A 114 1.71 -26.96 0.96
N SER A 115 2.13 -27.68 -0.05
CA SER A 115 2.07 -27.21 -1.43
C SER A 115 0.64 -27.34 -1.94
N ILE A 116 0.04 -26.24 -2.38
CA ILE A 116 -1.29 -26.20 -2.98
C ILE A 116 -1.26 -25.34 -4.23
N ASP A 117 -2.09 -25.67 -5.20
CA ASP A 117 -2.23 -24.85 -6.39
C ASP A 117 -3.12 -23.66 -6.10
N ILE A 118 -2.59 -22.47 -6.40
CA ILE A 118 -3.30 -21.20 -6.27
C ILE A 118 -3.47 -20.58 -7.64
N LYS A 119 -4.71 -20.27 -7.96
CA LYS A 119 -5.08 -19.56 -9.17
C LYS A 119 -5.54 -18.14 -8.80
N VAL A 120 -4.90 -17.14 -9.38
CA VAL A 120 -5.26 -15.74 -9.25
C VAL A 120 -5.85 -15.26 -10.56
N ARG A 121 -7.14 -14.93 -10.55
CA ARG A 121 -7.86 -14.43 -11.72
C ARG A 121 -8.08 -12.92 -11.57
N TYR A 122 -7.54 -12.17 -12.51
CA TYR A 122 -7.86 -10.74 -12.65
C TYR A 122 -9.17 -10.58 -13.41
N ILE A 123 -10.19 -10.03 -12.76
CA ILE A 123 -11.52 -9.84 -13.38
C ILE A 123 -11.63 -8.42 -13.93
N ASN A 124 -11.42 -7.41 -13.09
CA ASN A 124 -11.39 -6.00 -13.51
C ASN A 124 -10.91 -5.10 -12.37
N HIS A 125 -10.34 -3.95 -12.66
CA HIS A 125 -9.90 -2.94 -11.69
C HIS A 125 -9.21 -3.52 -10.44
N ALA A 126 -9.85 -3.52 -9.27
CA ALA A 126 -9.39 -4.15 -8.04
C ALA A 126 -10.06 -5.52 -7.77
N PHE A 127 -10.92 -5.96 -8.67
CA PHE A 127 -11.64 -7.22 -8.56
C PHE A 127 -10.76 -8.39 -9.00
N LEU A 128 -10.27 -9.13 -8.01
CA LEU A 128 -9.57 -10.41 -8.18
C LEU A 128 -10.44 -11.54 -7.62
N ILE A 129 -10.26 -12.75 -8.15
CA ILE A 129 -10.71 -14.00 -7.53
C ILE A 129 -9.47 -14.84 -7.28
N ILE A 130 -9.26 -15.25 -6.04
CA ILE A 130 -8.19 -16.14 -5.60
C ILE A 130 -8.82 -17.46 -5.18
N GLU A 131 -8.38 -18.53 -5.79
CA GLU A 131 -8.99 -19.85 -5.63
C GLU A 131 -7.95 -20.97 -5.51
N SER A 132 -8.36 -22.03 -4.82
CA SER A 132 -7.72 -23.34 -4.80
C SER A 132 -8.82 -24.41 -4.79
N ASP A 133 -8.46 -25.69 -4.63
CA ASP A 133 -9.44 -26.80 -4.61
C ASP A 133 -10.44 -26.70 -3.44
N ASN A 134 -10.10 -26.02 -2.33
CA ASN A 134 -10.91 -26.03 -1.11
C ASN A 134 -11.28 -24.65 -0.56
N PHE A 135 -10.95 -23.58 -1.28
CA PHE A 135 -11.43 -22.22 -0.99
C PHE A 135 -11.43 -21.35 -2.22
N ASN A 136 -12.29 -20.32 -2.20
CA ASN A 136 -12.23 -19.21 -3.14
C ASN A 136 -12.69 -17.92 -2.46
N PHE A 137 -12.07 -16.81 -2.80
CA PHE A 137 -12.52 -15.50 -2.33
C PHE A 137 -12.31 -14.43 -3.39
N ALA A 138 -13.15 -13.39 -3.32
CA ALA A 138 -13.05 -12.24 -4.19
C ALA A 138 -12.60 -10.99 -3.42
N THR A 139 -12.07 -9.99 -4.16
CA THR A 139 -11.69 -8.69 -3.61
C THR A 139 -12.34 -7.55 -4.38
N ASP A 140 -12.80 -6.51 -3.67
CA ASP A 140 -13.21 -5.20 -4.19
C ASP A 140 -13.95 -5.25 -5.54
N PRO A 141 -15.14 -5.88 -5.64
CA PRO A 141 -15.77 -6.15 -6.91
C PRO A 141 -16.42 -4.89 -7.52
N TRP A 142 -15.84 -4.40 -8.60
CA TRP A 142 -16.45 -3.43 -9.51
C TRP A 142 -16.59 -4.08 -10.89
N ALA A 143 -17.81 -4.53 -11.25
CA ALA A 143 -18.07 -5.35 -12.43
C ALA A 143 -18.86 -4.63 -13.54
N LEU A 144 -19.65 -3.60 -13.23
CA LEU A 144 -20.49 -2.90 -14.19
C LEU A 144 -20.71 -1.45 -13.77
N GLY A 145 -21.15 -0.63 -14.75
CA GLY A 145 -21.50 0.77 -14.51
C GLY A 145 -20.32 1.66 -14.12
N PRO A 146 -20.59 2.92 -13.83
CA PRO A 146 -19.58 3.89 -13.41
C PRO A 146 -19.43 3.97 -11.89
N ALA A 147 -18.26 4.41 -11.44
CA ALA A 147 -17.97 4.84 -10.08
C ALA A 147 -17.86 6.38 -9.99
N PHE A 148 -17.83 6.93 -8.76
CA PHE A 148 -17.64 8.36 -8.49
C PHE A 148 -18.57 9.29 -9.29
N ASN A 149 -19.89 9.09 -9.12
CA ASN A 149 -20.89 9.91 -9.81
C ASN A 149 -20.65 10.01 -11.32
N THR A 150 -20.42 8.87 -11.96
CA THR A 150 -20.11 8.74 -13.40
C THR A 150 -18.74 9.31 -13.83
N GLY A 151 -17.88 9.70 -12.90
CA GLY A 151 -16.53 10.20 -13.22
C GLY A 151 -15.61 9.14 -13.77
N TRP A 152 -15.74 7.90 -13.26
CA TRP A 152 -14.90 6.79 -13.68
C TRP A 152 -15.71 5.66 -14.29
N TRP A 153 -15.16 5.08 -15.34
CA TRP A 153 -15.71 3.94 -16.05
C TRP A 153 -14.65 2.84 -16.16
N LEU A 154 -15.08 1.59 -16.10
CA LEU A 154 -14.20 0.45 -16.35
C LEU A 154 -13.52 0.57 -17.71
N LYS A 155 -12.21 0.35 -17.74
CA LYS A 155 -11.43 0.42 -18.98
C LYS A 155 -11.67 -0.81 -19.86
N HIS A 156 -11.96 -1.95 -19.25
CA HIS A 156 -12.19 -3.24 -19.92
C HIS A 156 -13.57 -3.77 -19.58
N LYS A 157 -14.13 -4.59 -20.47
CA LYS A 157 -15.35 -5.35 -20.19
C LYS A 157 -15.09 -6.39 -19.11
N THR A 158 -15.99 -6.52 -18.16
CA THR A 158 -15.99 -7.62 -17.18
C THR A 158 -16.48 -8.91 -17.85
N ILE A 159 -16.05 -10.06 -17.34
CA ILE A 159 -16.53 -11.37 -17.79
C ILE A 159 -18.04 -11.48 -17.62
N ALA A 160 -18.71 -12.22 -18.52
CA ALA A 160 -20.18 -12.27 -18.54
C ALA A 160 -20.80 -12.89 -17.29
N ASN A 161 -20.15 -13.93 -16.73
CA ASN A 161 -20.60 -14.69 -15.57
C ASN A 161 -20.05 -14.18 -14.23
N TRP A 162 -19.64 -12.88 -14.15
CA TRP A 162 -19.05 -12.30 -12.94
C TRP A 162 -19.94 -12.42 -11.69
N LYS A 163 -21.26 -12.41 -11.87
CA LYS A 163 -22.22 -12.52 -10.78
C LYS A 163 -22.22 -13.92 -10.18
N GLU A 164 -22.25 -14.93 -11.01
CA GLU A 164 -22.18 -16.34 -10.61
C GLU A 164 -20.86 -16.62 -9.91
N GLU A 165 -19.77 -16.09 -10.44
CA GLU A 165 -18.43 -16.20 -9.86
C GLU A 165 -18.37 -15.57 -8.45
N LEU A 166 -18.91 -14.35 -8.28
CA LEU A 166 -18.98 -13.72 -6.96
C LEU A 166 -19.83 -14.50 -5.96
N ASN A 167 -21.00 -14.99 -6.40
CA ASN A 167 -21.91 -15.70 -5.53
C ASN A 167 -21.41 -17.12 -5.18
N SER A 168 -20.42 -17.65 -5.89
CA SER A 168 -19.76 -18.91 -5.56
C SER A 168 -18.58 -18.77 -4.60
N CYS A 169 -18.15 -17.53 -4.27
CA CYS A 169 -17.05 -17.31 -3.34
C CYS A 169 -17.43 -17.66 -1.90
N ASP A 170 -16.45 -18.17 -1.13
CA ASP A 170 -16.61 -18.39 0.30
C ASP A 170 -16.79 -17.06 1.05
N PHE A 171 -16.13 -16.00 0.59
CA PHE A 171 -16.33 -14.64 1.06
C PHE A 171 -15.84 -13.61 0.05
N ILE A 172 -16.26 -12.36 0.25
CA ILE A 172 -15.76 -11.20 -0.48
C ILE A 172 -15.06 -10.27 0.51
N TYR A 173 -13.81 -9.90 0.22
CA TYR A 173 -13.08 -8.86 0.95
C TYR A 173 -13.35 -7.51 0.32
N ILE A 174 -13.74 -6.52 1.14
CA ILE A 174 -13.89 -5.12 0.75
C ILE A 174 -12.87 -4.29 1.53
N SER A 175 -11.90 -3.72 0.83
CA SER A 175 -10.78 -3.02 1.44
C SER A 175 -11.16 -1.69 2.11
N HIS A 176 -12.10 -0.96 1.53
CA HIS A 176 -12.62 0.33 2.01
C HIS A 176 -13.88 0.75 1.24
N ASN A 177 -14.49 1.88 1.60
CA ASN A 177 -15.80 2.31 1.10
C ASN A 177 -15.77 3.17 -0.19
N HIS A 178 -14.64 3.34 -0.86
CA HIS A 178 -14.64 4.05 -2.14
C HIS A 178 -15.47 3.33 -3.20
N PRO A 179 -16.19 4.08 -4.07
CA PRO A 179 -17.13 3.50 -5.02
C PRO A 179 -16.55 2.57 -6.09
N ASP A 180 -15.25 2.57 -6.30
CA ASP A 180 -14.53 1.66 -7.21
C ASP A 180 -14.03 0.38 -6.52
N HIS A 181 -14.24 0.26 -5.20
CA HIS A 181 -13.92 -0.90 -4.36
C HIS A 181 -15.19 -1.49 -3.69
N CYS A 182 -15.94 -0.66 -2.99
CA CYS A 182 -17.26 -1.00 -2.45
C CYS A 182 -18.33 -0.53 -3.45
N HIS A 183 -18.42 -1.17 -4.60
CA HIS A 183 -19.26 -0.70 -5.70
C HIS A 183 -20.72 -1.11 -5.52
N GLU A 184 -21.55 -0.16 -5.09
CA GLU A 184 -22.96 -0.39 -4.72
C GLU A 184 -23.76 -1.09 -5.81
N LEU A 185 -23.64 -0.64 -7.07
CA LEU A 185 -24.37 -1.25 -8.18
C LEU A 185 -23.95 -2.71 -8.42
N THR A 186 -22.65 -3.05 -8.36
CA THR A 186 -22.21 -4.44 -8.46
C THR A 186 -22.76 -5.26 -7.29
N LEU A 187 -22.62 -4.73 -6.08
CA LEU A 187 -23.03 -5.41 -4.85
C LEU A 187 -24.56 -5.57 -4.74
N SER A 188 -25.36 -4.75 -5.44
CA SER A 188 -26.82 -4.90 -5.48
C SER A 188 -27.26 -6.23 -6.14
N TYR A 189 -26.42 -6.80 -7.01
CA TYR A 189 -26.67 -8.09 -7.70
C TYR A 189 -26.11 -9.31 -6.95
N VAL A 190 -25.35 -9.09 -5.88
CA VAL A 190 -24.72 -10.17 -5.10
C VAL A 190 -25.69 -10.70 -4.05
N ASP A 191 -25.64 -12.00 -3.78
CA ASP A 191 -26.44 -12.63 -2.71
C ASP A 191 -26.12 -11.99 -1.36
N LYS A 192 -27.16 -11.51 -0.67
CA LYS A 192 -27.04 -10.80 0.62
C LYS A 192 -26.60 -11.68 1.77
N LYS A 193 -26.57 -12.99 1.59
CA LYS A 193 -26.08 -13.97 2.57
C LYS A 193 -24.59 -14.28 2.45
N ILE A 194 -23.94 -13.87 1.33
CA ILE A 194 -22.52 -14.13 1.15
C ILE A 194 -21.72 -13.45 2.27
N PRO A 195 -20.74 -14.12 2.85
CA PRO A 195 -19.89 -13.53 3.87
C PRO A 195 -19.06 -12.39 3.31
N LEU A 196 -19.11 -11.22 3.95
CA LEU A 196 -18.25 -10.07 3.63
C LEU A 196 -17.20 -9.90 4.73
N VAL A 197 -15.96 -9.76 4.33
CA VAL A 197 -14.84 -9.43 5.22
C VAL A 197 -14.47 -7.97 5.00
N VAL A 198 -14.53 -7.18 6.06
CA VAL A 198 -14.18 -5.75 6.04
C VAL A 198 -13.22 -5.42 7.17
N PRO A 199 -12.33 -4.44 6.98
CA PRO A 199 -11.46 -3.95 8.05
C PRO A 199 -12.26 -3.27 9.16
N ASN A 200 -11.88 -3.51 10.42
CA ASN A 200 -12.49 -2.86 11.56
C ASN A 200 -11.95 -1.43 11.76
N PHE A 201 -12.33 -0.52 10.86
CA PHE A 201 -12.04 0.91 11.01
C PHE A 201 -12.92 1.53 12.11
N ILE A 202 -12.42 2.57 12.77
CA ILE A 202 -13.17 3.30 13.82
C ILE A 202 -14.49 3.86 13.28
N THR A 203 -14.49 4.34 12.04
CA THR A 203 -15.69 4.89 11.38
C THR A 203 -16.72 3.83 11.06
N ASN A 204 -16.29 2.59 10.85
CA ASN A 204 -17.10 1.48 10.32
C ASN A 204 -17.91 1.84 9.05
N SER A 205 -17.46 2.83 8.30
CA SER A 205 -18.20 3.37 7.14
C SER A 205 -18.49 2.31 6.07
N THR A 206 -17.55 1.40 5.82
CA THR A 206 -17.73 0.28 4.88
C THR A 206 -18.80 -0.70 5.40
N GLY A 207 -18.73 -1.09 6.67
CA GLY A 207 -19.70 -2.00 7.27
C GLY A 207 -21.12 -1.43 7.25
N LEU A 208 -21.28 -0.15 7.59
CA LEU A 208 -22.57 0.55 7.57
C LEU A 208 -23.16 0.61 6.16
N LEU A 209 -22.36 0.99 5.16
CA LEU A 209 -22.79 1.01 3.76
C LEU A 209 -23.27 -0.38 3.29
N LEU A 210 -22.54 -1.44 3.65
CA LEU A 210 -22.93 -2.80 3.29
C LEU A 210 -24.23 -3.26 4.00
N GLN A 211 -24.46 -2.83 5.25
CA GLN A 211 -25.73 -3.05 5.96
C GLN A 211 -26.89 -2.34 5.24
N ASP A 212 -26.69 -1.11 4.82
CA ASP A 212 -27.70 -0.35 4.05
C ASP A 212 -28.01 -0.99 2.70
N LEU A 213 -27.03 -1.68 2.10
CA LEU A 213 -27.21 -2.50 0.89
C LEU A 213 -27.90 -3.86 1.17
N GLY A 214 -28.24 -4.16 2.41
CA GLY A 214 -28.99 -5.34 2.83
C GLY A 214 -28.14 -6.57 3.15
N PHE A 215 -26.80 -6.45 3.25
CA PHE A 215 -25.96 -7.56 3.69
C PHE A 215 -26.08 -7.78 5.19
N SER A 216 -26.22 -9.04 5.61
CA SER A 216 -26.36 -9.43 7.01
C SER A 216 -25.17 -10.21 7.56
N ASN A 217 -24.32 -10.75 6.69
CA ASN A 217 -23.18 -11.58 7.06
C ASN A 217 -21.86 -10.82 6.90
N ILE A 218 -21.68 -9.77 7.70
CA ILE A 218 -20.53 -8.87 7.65
C ILE A 218 -19.57 -9.15 8.81
N HIS A 219 -18.33 -9.47 8.50
CA HIS A 219 -17.26 -9.72 9.46
C HIS A 219 -16.30 -8.52 9.52
N ASN A 220 -16.45 -7.67 10.54
CA ASN A 220 -15.51 -6.59 10.85
C ASN A 220 -14.28 -7.19 11.53
N LEU A 221 -13.14 -7.28 10.83
CA LEU A 221 -11.94 -7.94 11.31
C LEU A 221 -10.86 -6.96 11.75
N ASN A 222 -10.25 -7.23 12.90
CA ASN A 222 -9.22 -6.37 13.47
C ASN A 222 -7.91 -6.43 12.68
N PHE A 223 -7.24 -5.28 12.56
CA PHE A 223 -5.93 -5.16 11.95
C PHE A 223 -4.87 -5.97 12.68
N GLU A 224 -3.94 -6.53 11.92
CA GLU A 224 -2.82 -7.33 12.42
C GLU A 224 -3.24 -8.59 13.20
N ASN A 225 -4.53 -8.96 13.23
CA ASN A 225 -4.97 -10.27 13.69
C ASN A 225 -4.98 -11.25 12.53
N GLN A 226 -4.59 -12.48 12.81
CA GLN A 226 -4.56 -13.56 11.84
C GLN A 226 -5.85 -14.36 11.92
N TYR A 227 -6.45 -14.64 10.78
CA TYR A 227 -7.69 -15.38 10.66
C TYR A 227 -7.52 -16.55 9.70
N GLN A 228 -8.04 -17.71 10.05
CA GLN A 228 -8.06 -18.87 9.18
C GLN A 228 -9.50 -19.12 8.72
N LEU A 229 -9.72 -19.29 7.43
CA LEU A 229 -10.96 -19.86 6.92
C LEU A 229 -11.02 -21.31 7.38
N LYS A 230 -12.06 -21.67 8.18
CA LYS A 230 -12.14 -22.99 8.80
C LYS A 230 -12.09 -24.11 7.76
N ASN A 231 -11.37 -25.17 8.08
CA ASN A 231 -11.18 -26.37 7.27
C ASN A 231 -10.44 -26.14 5.93
N THR A 232 -9.68 -25.05 5.83
CA THR A 232 -8.83 -24.76 4.66
C THR A 232 -7.44 -24.37 5.09
N GLU A 233 -6.50 -24.28 4.13
CA GLU A 233 -5.14 -23.77 4.34
C GLU A 233 -5.07 -22.25 4.25
N LEU A 234 -6.17 -21.55 4.01
CA LEU A 234 -6.19 -20.10 3.88
C LEU A 234 -6.09 -19.41 5.25
N ILE A 235 -4.99 -18.71 5.48
CA ILE A 235 -4.78 -17.82 6.61
C ILE A 235 -4.58 -16.40 6.06
N PHE A 236 -5.22 -15.40 6.68
CA PHE A 236 -5.10 -14.03 6.20
C PHE A 236 -5.07 -13.03 7.36
N THR A 237 -4.62 -11.82 7.05
CA THR A 237 -4.61 -10.68 7.96
C THR A 237 -4.79 -9.38 7.18
N ILE A 238 -5.25 -8.35 7.86
CA ILE A 238 -5.50 -7.03 7.30
C ILE A 238 -4.50 -6.04 7.90
N PHE A 239 -3.82 -5.27 7.06
CA PHE A 239 -2.93 -4.19 7.45
C PHE A 239 -3.60 -2.84 7.21
N LYS A 240 -3.55 -1.95 8.20
CA LYS A 240 -4.04 -0.59 8.04
C LYS A 240 -3.03 0.26 7.27
N SER A 241 -3.50 1.12 6.36
CA SER A 241 -2.68 2.20 5.81
C SER A 241 -2.29 3.20 6.91
N GLY A 242 -1.07 3.70 6.86
CA GLY A 242 -0.53 4.63 7.86
C GLY A 242 -0.92 6.09 7.64
N ASP A 243 -1.77 6.39 6.66
CA ASP A 243 -2.34 7.71 6.43
C ASP A 243 -3.67 7.90 7.18
N LEU A 244 -4.30 9.06 7.00
CA LEU A 244 -5.56 9.40 7.66
C LEU A 244 -6.80 8.77 6.99
N ARG A 245 -6.61 8.09 5.85
CA ARG A 245 -7.69 7.44 5.11
C ARG A 245 -7.97 6.06 5.68
N ASP A 246 -9.20 5.61 5.54
CA ASP A 246 -9.60 4.26 5.91
C ASP A 246 -9.29 3.28 4.77
N ASP A 247 -7.99 3.17 4.39
CA ASP A 247 -7.49 2.22 3.39
C ASP A 247 -6.79 1.04 4.07
N SER A 248 -6.86 -0.14 3.46
CA SER A 248 -6.26 -1.35 4.00
C SER A 248 -5.63 -2.25 2.94
N GLY A 249 -4.60 -2.99 3.35
CA GLY A 249 -4.00 -4.06 2.56
C GLY A 249 -4.38 -5.44 3.11
N PHE A 250 -4.58 -6.39 2.24
CA PHE A 250 -4.94 -7.77 2.56
C PHE A 250 -3.75 -8.70 2.29
N TYR A 251 -3.24 -9.32 3.34
CA TYR A 251 -2.25 -10.39 3.22
C TYR A 251 -2.94 -11.73 3.36
N PHE A 252 -2.53 -12.70 2.57
CA PHE A 252 -2.95 -14.10 2.73
C PHE A 252 -1.78 -15.06 2.55
N SER A 253 -1.84 -16.18 3.26
CA SER A 253 -1.03 -17.37 3.01
C SER A 253 -1.97 -18.55 2.73
N ALA A 254 -1.67 -19.30 1.70
CA ALA A 254 -2.41 -20.46 1.30
C ALA A 254 -1.41 -21.58 1.02
N GLY A 255 -1.24 -22.46 2.00
CA GLY A 255 -0.09 -23.36 2.02
C GLY A 255 1.22 -22.56 2.02
N ASN A 256 2.13 -22.90 1.11
CA ASN A 256 3.42 -22.22 0.96
C ASN A 256 3.36 -20.93 0.12
N PHE A 257 2.23 -20.62 -0.51
CA PHE A 257 2.05 -19.42 -1.30
C PHE A 257 1.58 -18.25 -0.45
N LYS A 258 2.17 -17.07 -0.67
CA LYS A 258 1.88 -15.84 0.09
C LYS A 258 1.57 -14.69 -0.86
N GLY A 259 0.50 -13.96 -0.57
CA GLY A 259 0.09 -12.78 -1.34
C GLY A 259 -0.15 -11.56 -0.47
N LEU A 260 0.17 -10.38 -1.00
CA LEU A 260 -0.16 -9.08 -0.41
C LEU A 260 -0.85 -8.21 -1.46
N LEU A 261 -2.10 -7.86 -1.18
CA LEU A 261 -2.96 -7.03 -2.02
C LEU A 261 -3.12 -5.68 -1.33
N THR A 262 -2.47 -4.64 -1.79
CA THR A 262 -2.48 -3.34 -1.08
C THR A 262 -3.53 -2.38 -1.60
N VAL A 263 -4.12 -2.65 -2.75
CA VAL A 263 -5.13 -1.78 -3.37
C VAL A 263 -4.68 -0.32 -3.31
N ASP A 264 -5.41 0.54 -2.60
CA ASP A 264 -5.11 1.96 -2.41
C ASP A 264 -4.33 2.28 -1.13
N ALA A 265 -4.05 1.28 -0.29
CA ALA A 265 -3.24 1.42 0.91
C ALA A 265 -1.76 1.67 0.56
N ASN A 266 -1.46 2.91 0.15
CA ASN A 266 -0.14 3.33 -0.33
C ASN A 266 0.89 3.57 0.79
N ASN A 267 0.44 3.60 2.06
CA ASN A 267 1.23 3.97 3.22
C ASN A 267 1.28 2.85 4.27
N LEU A 268 1.41 1.59 3.84
CA LEU A 268 1.68 0.50 4.77
C LEU A 268 3.01 0.71 5.48
N ASN A 269 3.11 0.24 6.72
CA ASN A 269 4.35 0.36 7.48
C ASN A 269 5.48 -0.43 6.79
N PHE A 270 6.33 0.29 6.09
CA PHE A 270 7.42 -0.26 5.29
C PHE A 270 8.37 -1.20 6.08
N LEU A 271 8.59 -0.91 7.38
CA LEU A 271 9.45 -1.72 8.24
C LEU A 271 8.83 -3.06 8.63
N LYS A 272 7.51 -3.19 8.51
CA LYS A 272 6.72 -4.36 8.91
C LYS A 272 6.17 -5.17 7.73
N LEU A 273 6.60 -4.88 6.51
CA LEU A 273 6.10 -5.58 5.33
C LEU A 273 6.58 -7.03 5.31
N PRO A 274 5.67 -8.01 5.09
CA PRO A 274 6.04 -9.40 4.92
C PRO A 274 6.71 -9.65 3.57
N SER A 275 7.54 -10.68 3.48
CA SER A 275 7.94 -11.23 2.19
C SER A 275 6.78 -12.04 1.59
N VAL A 276 6.52 -11.88 0.29
CA VAL A 276 5.41 -12.56 -0.41
C VAL A 276 5.84 -13.05 -1.79
N ASP A 277 5.11 -14.05 -2.30
CA ASP A 277 5.27 -14.51 -3.68
C ASP A 277 4.55 -13.58 -4.67
N LEU A 278 3.33 -13.14 -4.32
CA LEU A 278 2.54 -12.18 -5.10
C LEU A 278 2.40 -10.85 -4.37
N PHE A 279 2.79 -9.78 -5.02
CA PHE A 279 2.48 -8.42 -4.60
C PHE A 279 1.55 -7.75 -5.62
N ALA A 280 0.34 -7.40 -5.22
CA ALA A 280 -0.61 -6.67 -6.07
C ALA A 280 -0.89 -5.29 -5.48
N SER A 281 -0.84 -4.24 -6.31
CA SER A 281 -0.96 -2.86 -5.84
C SER A 281 -1.49 -1.92 -6.91
N SER A 282 -2.20 -0.86 -6.49
CA SER A 282 -2.60 0.22 -7.38
C SER A 282 -1.39 0.87 -8.04
N PHE A 283 -1.52 1.29 -9.28
CA PHE A 283 -0.39 1.76 -10.07
C PHE A 283 -0.59 3.13 -10.73
N ALA A 284 -1.83 3.49 -11.03
CA ALA A 284 -2.11 4.61 -11.94
C ALA A 284 -1.67 5.96 -11.37
N GLY A 285 -2.02 6.26 -10.12
CA GLY A 285 -1.84 7.58 -9.53
C GLY A 285 -2.73 8.64 -10.19
N GLY A 286 -2.86 9.80 -9.55
CA GLY A 286 -3.63 10.92 -10.09
C GLY A 286 -5.13 10.61 -10.22
N ALA A 287 -5.67 9.82 -9.32
CA ALA A 287 -7.06 9.37 -9.37
C ALA A 287 -8.06 10.43 -8.89
N HIS A 288 -7.65 11.38 -8.06
CA HIS A 288 -8.53 12.41 -7.52
C HIS A 288 -8.52 13.69 -8.37
N GLY A 289 -9.57 14.49 -8.25
CA GLY A 289 -9.70 15.75 -8.98
C GLY A 289 -8.72 16.85 -8.55
N TYR A 290 -8.17 16.78 -7.34
CA TYR A 290 -7.12 17.68 -6.89
C TYR A 290 -5.82 17.41 -7.67
N PRO A 291 -5.07 18.44 -8.09
CA PRO A 291 -5.40 19.87 -7.94
C PRO A 291 -6.15 20.48 -9.14
N LEU A 292 -6.59 19.70 -10.14
CA LEU A 292 -7.19 20.23 -11.37
C LEU A 292 -8.47 21.04 -11.12
N ASN A 293 -9.21 20.69 -10.07
CA ASN A 293 -10.41 21.42 -9.62
C ASN A 293 -10.12 22.65 -8.73
N CYS A 294 -8.84 22.96 -8.46
CA CYS A 294 -8.46 24.09 -7.60
C CYS A 294 -8.13 25.32 -8.48
N GLU A 295 -9.13 26.09 -8.84
CA GLU A 295 -8.98 27.23 -9.77
C GLU A 295 -8.15 28.40 -9.22
N ASN A 296 -7.86 28.42 -7.92
CA ASN A 296 -6.95 29.38 -7.29
C ASN A 296 -5.48 29.17 -7.68
N TYR A 297 -5.12 28.07 -8.34
CA TYR A 297 -3.80 27.84 -8.94
C TYR A 297 -3.87 27.94 -10.46
N GLU A 298 -2.81 28.46 -11.08
CA GLU A 298 -2.70 28.42 -12.53
C GLU A 298 -2.66 26.98 -13.06
N LEU A 299 -3.22 26.73 -14.25
CA LEU A 299 -3.29 25.40 -14.84
C LEU A 299 -1.92 24.72 -14.93
N LYS A 300 -0.87 25.48 -15.29
CA LYS A 300 0.51 24.93 -15.35
C LYS A 300 1.00 24.36 -14.01
N ASP A 301 0.64 25.03 -12.88
CA ASP A 301 1.04 24.59 -11.56
C ASP A 301 0.22 23.38 -11.12
N ARG A 302 -1.08 23.35 -11.42
CA ARG A 302 -1.93 22.18 -11.19
C ARG A 302 -1.42 20.93 -11.93
N VAL A 303 -1.03 21.07 -13.18
CA VAL A 303 -0.45 19.97 -13.97
C VAL A 303 0.89 19.50 -13.37
N LYS A 304 1.73 20.44 -12.92
CA LYS A 304 3.01 20.10 -12.26
C LYS A 304 2.80 19.36 -10.93
N MET A 305 1.79 19.72 -10.14
CA MET A 305 1.43 19.00 -8.91
C MET A 305 1.01 17.57 -9.23
N LEU A 306 0.14 17.35 -10.22
CA LEU A 306 -0.26 16.01 -10.68
C LEU A 306 0.93 15.17 -11.12
N ASP A 307 1.85 15.74 -11.89
CA ASP A 307 3.06 15.04 -12.31
C ASP A 307 3.95 14.61 -11.13
N ASN A 308 4.01 15.44 -10.09
CA ASN A 308 4.75 15.13 -8.87
C ASN A 308 4.08 13.99 -8.09
N ASP A 309 2.77 14.02 -7.93
CA ASP A 309 2.00 12.97 -7.24
C ASP A 309 2.15 11.62 -7.96
N ARG A 310 2.02 11.62 -9.28
CA ARG A 310 2.21 10.43 -10.10
C ARG A 310 3.63 9.84 -9.95
N LYS A 311 4.65 10.70 -10.00
CA LYS A 311 6.05 10.29 -9.77
C LYS A 311 6.26 9.76 -8.35
N PHE A 312 5.60 10.37 -7.37
CA PHE A 312 5.66 9.94 -5.97
C PHE A 312 5.08 8.54 -5.80
N ILE A 313 3.85 8.29 -6.28
CA ILE A 313 3.22 6.97 -6.21
C ILE A 313 4.10 5.91 -6.86
N ARG A 314 4.61 6.17 -8.07
CA ARG A 314 5.50 5.25 -8.76
C ARG A 314 6.78 4.93 -7.94
N LYS A 315 7.43 5.95 -7.38
CA LYS A 315 8.62 5.75 -6.53
C LYS A 315 8.31 4.97 -5.26
N THR A 316 7.15 5.19 -4.65
CA THR A 316 6.71 4.44 -3.46
C THR A 316 6.54 2.96 -3.79
N LYS A 317 5.92 2.63 -4.94
CA LYS A 317 5.78 1.24 -5.38
C LYS A 317 7.13 0.59 -5.69
N TYR A 318 8.06 1.32 -6.30
CA TYR A 318 9.42 0.82 -6.53
C TYR A 318 10.12 0.43 -5.23
N LYS A 319 10.00 1.25 -4.19
CA LYS A 319 10.55 0.92 -2.87
C LYS A 319 9.91 -0.33 -2.26
N TYR A 320 8.59 -0.51 -2.43
CA TYR A 320 7.93 -1.72 -1.96
C TYR A 320 8.44 -2.95 -2.71
N LEU A 321 8.60 -2.86 -4.03
CA LEU A 321 9.15 -3.94 -4.85
C LEU A 321 10.59 -4.30 -4.43
N GLU A 322 11.45 -3.30 -4.21
CA GLU A 322 12.82 -3.49 -3.70
C GLU A 322 12.87 -4.16 -2.32
N LYS A 323 11.92 -3.81 -1.43
CA LYS A 323 11.84 -4.35 -0.07
C LYS A 323 11.24 -5.75 -0.03
N ILE A 324 10.14 -5.97 -0.72
CA ILE A 324 9.35 -7.21 -0.68
C ILE A 324 10.02 -8.28 -1.55
N LYS A 325 10.57 -7.89 -2.71
CA LYS A 325 11.15 -8.78 -3.73
C LYS A 325 10.20 -9.94 -4.08
N PRO A 326 8.97 -9.64 -4.51
CA PRO A 326 7.99 -10.67 -4.80
C PRO A 326 8.38 -11.43 -6.08
N LYS A 327 7.99 -12.70 -6.20
CA LYS A 327 8.13 -13.47 -7.45
C LYS A 327 7.25 -12.90 -8.57
N PHE A 328 6.07 -12.38 -8.19
CA PHE A 328 5.09 -11.81 -9.10
C PHE A 328 4.63 -10.44 -8.62
N PHE A 329 4.67 -9.45 -9.50
CA PHE A 329 4.04 -8.16 -9.27
C PHE A 329 2.84 -7.98 -10.19
N LEU A 330 1.67 -7.74 -9.62
CA LEU A 330 0.43 -7.45 -10.35
C LEU A 330 0.02 -5.99 -10.15
N PRO A 331 0.30 -5.10 -11.12
CA PRO A 331 -0.26 -3.76 -11.10
C PRO A 331 -1.77 -3.83 -11.42
N TYR A 332 -2.62 -3.43 -10.45
CA TYR A 332 -4.08 -3.48 -10.57
C TYR A 332 -4.71 -2.25 -9.92
N ALA A 333 -6.04 -2.16 -9.78
CA ALA A 333 -6.73 -1.00 -9.20
C ALA A 333 -6.31 0.34 -9.85
N GLY A 334 -6.30 0.37 -11.18
CA GLY A 334 -5.89 1.54 -11.97
C GLY A 334 -6.41 1.49 -13.40
N PHE A 335 -7.25 0.49 -13.74
CA PHE A 335 -7.80 0.32 -15.08
C PHE A 335 -9.19 0.97 -15.20
N PHE A 336 -9.23 2.28 -15.13
CA PHE A 336 -10.42 3.09 -15.31
C PHE A 336 -10.15 4.21 -16.33
N LYS A 337 -11.21 4.85 -16.80
CA LYS A 337 -11.17 5.99 -17.74
C LYS A 337 -12.26 7.00 -17.42
N GLU A 338 -12.00 8.25 -17.67
CA GLU A 338 -12.98 9.32 -17.76
C GLU A 338 -13.52 9.37 -19.19
N VAL A 339 -14.82 9.60 -19.38
CA VAL A 339 -15.46 9.59 -20.72
C VAL A 339 -16.42 10.75 -20.95
N LEU A 340 -16.81 11.47 -19.91
CA LEU A 340 -17.81 12.54 -20.03
C LEU A 340 -17.16 13.86 -20.46
N LYS A 341 -17.92 14.68 -21.19
CA LYS A 341 -17.48 16.00 -21.65
C LYS A 341 -17.06 16.91 -20.49
N ARG A 342 -17.75 16.86 -19.34
CA ARG A 342 -17.37 17.61 -18.14
C ARG A 342 -15.96 17.30 -17.64
N ASP A 343 -15.42 16.11 -17.98
CA ASP A 343 -14.15 15.61 -17.48
C ASP A 343 -13.00 15.84 -18.47
N GLU A 344 -13.20 16.65 -19.52
CA GLU A 344 -12.19 16.91 -20.57
C GLU A 344 -10.86 17.43 -20.01
N VAL A 345 -10.90 18.24 -18.96
CA VAL A 345 -9.67 18.75 -18.28
C VAL A 345 -8.88 17.60 -17.67
N TYR A 346 -9.55 16.64 -17.04
CA TYR A 346 -8.92 15.45 -16.47
C TYR A 346 -8.36 14.55 -17.57
N ILE A 347 -9.15 14.29 -18.61
CA ILE A 347 -8.73 13.48 -19.76
C ILE A 347 -7.47 14.07 -20.41
N LYS A 348 -7.41 15.38 -20.55
CA LYS A 348 -6.31 16.09 -21.21
C LYS A 348 -5.04 16.16 -20.37
N TYR A 349 -5.15 16.44 -19.07
CA TYR A 349 -4.01 16.81 -18.23
C TYR A 349 -3.67 15.76 -17.18
N ASN A 350 -4.60 14.91 -16.74
CA ASN A 350 -4.35 13.89 -15.74
C ASN A 350 -3.77 12.60 -16.34
N LYS A 351 -2.49 12.66 -16.73
CA LYS A 351 -1.78 11.49 -17.26
C LYS A 351 -1.42 10.54 -16.14
N LYS A 352 -1.92 9.31 -16.20
CA LYS A 352 -1.70 8.25 -15.22
C LYS A 352 -0.40 7.49 -15.51
N ASN A 353 0.19 6.86 -14.49
CA ASN A 353 1.23 5.86 -14.70
C ASN A 353 0.65 4.66 -15.49
N ILE A 354 1.50 3.97 -16.22
CA ILE A 354 1.12 2.82 -17.01
C ILE A 354 1.85 1.56 -16.53
N VAL A 355 1.27 0.40 -16.81
CA VAL A 355 1.85 -0.91 -16.40
C VAL A 355 3.30 -1.07 -16.87
N LYS A 356 3.63 -0.56 -18.07
CA LYS A 356 4.99 -0.64 -18.65
C LYS A 356 6.05 0.04 -17.75
N ASP A 357 5.69 1.08 -16.99
CA ASP A 357 6.62 1.73 -16.06
C ASP A 357 7.15 0.72 -15.02
N TYR A 358 6.25 -0.10 -14.50
CA TYR A 358 6.55 -1.10 -13.47
C TYR A 358 7.21 -2.34 -14.04
N THR A 359 6.78 -2.81 -15.21
CA THR A 359 7.44 -3.92 -15.94
C THR A 359 8.90 -3.60 -16.22
N ASN A 360 9.17 -2.37 -16.68
CA ASN A 360 10.54 -1.92 -16.94
C ASN A 360 11.39 -1.80 -15.67
N PHE A 361 10.76 -1.50 -14.54
CA PHE A 361 11.46 -1.46 -13.25
C PHE A 361 11.75 -2.87 -12.73
N CYS A 362 10.78 -3.78 -12.74
CA CYS A 362 10.97 -5.17 -12.29
C CYS A 362 12.10 -5.88 -13.06
N LYS A 363 12.16 -5.68 -14.38
CA LYS A 363 13.27 -6.22 -15.21
C LYS A 363 14.67 -5.72 -14.84
N LYS A 364 14.79 -4.73 -13.97
CA LYS A 364 16.09 -4.22 -13.48
C LYS A 364 16.42 -4.73 -12.09
N LEU A 365 15.46 -5.39 -11.43
CA LEU A 365 15.64 -5.99 -10.11
C LEU A 365 16.16 -7.44 -10.20
N ASP A 366 15.95 -8.07 -11.35
CA ASP A 366 16.52 -9.38 -11.73
C ASP A 366 17.99 -9.21 -12.14
#